data_8cf2bead584cfbd8c3129ef4456371a2
#
_entry.id   8cf2bead584cfbd8c3129ef4456371a2
#
_cell.length_a   1.000
_cell.length_b   1.000
_cell.length_c   1.000
_cell.angle_alpha   90.00
_cell.angle_beta   90.00
_cell.angle_gamma   90.00
#
_symmetry.space_group_name_H-M   'P 1'
#
loop_
_entity.id
_entity.type
_entity.pdbx_description
1 polymer ?
#
loop_
_entity_poly.entity_id
_entity_poly.type
_entity_poly.pdbx_seq_one_letter_code
_entity_poly.pdbx_strand_id
1 'polypeptide(L)'
;MYKKHNNKIIKKNIILAIAVSLILMVSSSLYVIDQSNGFTGTNVTGTPYVASGLYNVTFTESNLASAVQWNVSLGETSQVSTTSTISFHVSNGTYSFIVENISGYTASPNTGSIKVIGSAVNEKITFASMKPVSLAPVELGTAAQYTILAKTGISTTGTTAITGNIGVSPAGSTYITGFSQTLSSTGQYATSTMVSGKIYAATYSSPTPSDLTTAVGDMQTAYTNAAGRVNPGYVNLGAGNINGMTLVPGLYKWGTGVYISTSITLTGNASSVWIFQISGGLTFGNGAHIILKGGAEPQNIFWQVASGASIGTGASFYGIIMSQTDITIATGSTMTGLALAQSAVTLEADTISAPSSLLNVTQKNFDVTFTEIGLSTGTPWNVTLSGELLKSTTSTIIFTEPNGTYSYMVSSNTTDSIQPSTGTVSVNGERAYQAVMFSPATQKTYSVAFTETGLPSGMQWGVFMDGAMTTSVSSNISFALPNGTYSYTIESPANYGASPHSGSVVVSGKSANVSVTFTLMKYTVTFTETGLPSGIACYVNSTQIGFSGAQSGSSYSIDLTNTTYSYTASSNDKSYHQINGTFSVSGHSVSVSLKFVNDVKKPSVVSNDYLYIIAGVIVAVAAIGAGAFLIIRKRVSK
;
A
#
# COMPACT_ATOMS: atom_id res chain seq x y z
N MET A 1 24.75 -42.27 33.86
CA MET A 1 23.79 -43.34 33.46
C MET A 1 22.57 -42.84 32.68
N TYR A 2 22.24 -41.56 32.69
CA TYR A 2 21.05 -41.00 32.01
C TYR A 2 21.19 -40.80 30.47
N LYS A 3 22.39 -40.69 29.95
CA LYS A 3 22.62 -40.45 28.49
C LYS A 3 22.52 -41.69 27.61
N LYS A 4 22.54 -42.88 28.18
CA LYS A 4 22.48 -44.16 27.42
C LYS A 4 21.05 -44.70 27.22
N HIS A 5 20.10 -44.21 28.00
CA HIS A 5 18.69 -44.65 27.94
C HIS A 5 17.88 -43.90 26.87
N ASN A 6 18.11 -42.60 26.70
CA ASN A 6 17.42 -41.79 25.68
C ASN A 6 17.79 -42.13 24.22
N ASN A 7 19.04 -42.55 23.96
CA ASN A 7 19.43 -42.97 22.60
C ASN A 7 18.80 -44.31 22.17
N LYS A 8 18.36 -45.13 23.09
CA LYS A 8 17.68 -46.39 22.78
C LYS A 8 16.21 -46.20 22.44
N ILE A 9 15.56 -45.21 23.07
CA ILE A 9 14.16 -44.84 22.80
C ILE A 9 14.05 -44.09 21.45
N ILE A 10 14.95 -43.17 21.16
CA ILE A 10 14.98 -42.44 19.88
C ILE A 10 15.24 -43.37 18.69
N LYS A 11 16.18 -44.33 18.84
CA LYS A 11 16.40 -45.35 17.78
C LYS A 11 15.23 -46.27 17.55
N LYS A 12 14.48 -46.62 18.62
CA LYS A 12 13.32 -47.50 18.53
C LYS A 12 12.13 -46.78 17.86
N ASN A 13 11.94 -45.50 18.10
CA ASN A 13 10.89 -44.69 17.47
C ASN A 13 11.19 -44.38 16.01
N ILE A 14 12.45 -44.17 15.65
CA ILE A 14 12.86 -43.99 14.23
C ILE A 14 12.70 -45.30 13.43
N ILE A 15 13.03 -46.45 14.00
CA ILE A 15 12.84 -47.76 13.37
C ILE A 15 11.35 -48.08 13.24
N LEU A 16 10.51 -47.69 14.20
CA LEU A 16 9.05 -47.85 14.12
C LEU A 16 8.42 -46.95 13.08
N ALA A 17 8.89 -45.71 12.93
CA ALA A 17 8.43 -44.76 11.90
C ALA A 17 8.82 -45.21 10.49
N ILE A 18 10.02 -45.78 10.30
CA ILE A 18 10.47 -46.33 9.01
C ILE A 18 9.70 -47.61 8.69
N ALA A 19 9.39 -48.49 9.68
CA ALA A 19 8.61 -49.68 9.47
C ALA A 19 7.15 -49.37 9.11
N VAL A 20 6.53 -48.33 9.69
CA VAL A 20 5.17 -47.90 9.34
C VAL A 20 5.13 -47.26 7.95
N SER A 21 6.17 -46.47 7.57
CA SER A 21 6.30 -45.94 6.20
C SER A 21 6.49 -47.05 5.14
N LEU A 22 7.24 -48.09 5.47
CA LEU A 22 7.47 -49.20 4.55
C LEU A 22 6.23 -50.12 4.38
N ILE A 23 5.44 -50.27 5.46
CA ILE A 23 4.19 -51.04 5.42
C ILE A 23 3.11 -50.30 4.62
N LEU A 24 3.09 -48.94 4.67
CA LEU A 24 2.20 -48.13 3.84
C LEU A 24 2.60 -48.09 2.34
N MET A 25 3.88 -48.28 2.02
CA MET A 25 4.33 -48.36 0.63
C MET A 25 4.13 -49.75 -0.01
N VAL A 26 3.97 -50.79 0.78
CA VAL A 26 3.73 -52.18 0.24
C VAL A 26 2.24 -52.48 0.08
N SER A 27 1.34 -51.69 0.67
CA SER A 27 -0.11 -51.89 0.51
C SER A 27 -0.72 -51.24 -0.73
N SER A 28 0.05 -50.49 -1.53
CA SER A 28 -0.45 -49.86 -2.78
C SER A 28 -0.07 -50.57 -4.07
N SER A 29 0.54 -51.74 -4.00
CA SER A 29 0.95 -52.50 -5.21
C SER A 29 0.57 -53.99 -5.13
N LEU A 30 -0.71 -54.29 -5.03
CA LEU A 30 -1.23 -55.60 -5.44
C LEU A 30 -2.75 -55.57 -5.62
N TYR A 31 -3.21 -55.12 -6.81
CA TYR A 31 -4.47 -55.55 -7.41
C TYR A 31 -4.36 -55.47 -8.93
N VAL A 32 -3.62 -56.43 -9.50
CA VAL A 32 -3.85 -56.84 -10.89
C VAL A 32 -4.64 -58.14 -10.81
N ILE A 33 -5.94 -58.06 -11.03
CA ILE A 33 -6.75 -59.27 -11.28
C ILE A 33 -6.78 -59.45 -12.77
N ASP A 34 -6.13 -60.50 -13.19
CA ASP A 34 -6.24 -61.12 -14.50
C ASP A 34 -7.70 -61.53 -14.76
N GLN A 35 -8.32 -60.92 -15.77
CA GLN A 35 -9.65 -61.30 -16.28
C GLN A 35 -9.50 -62.08 -17.58
N SER A 36 -8.96 -63.31 -17.48
CA SER A 36 -9.12 -64.26 -18.53
C SER A 36 -9.69 -65.56 -17.94
N ASN A 37 -11.03 -65.64 -17.83
CA ASN A 37 -11.74 -66.90 -17.99
C ASN A 37 -13.25 -66.66 -18.04
N GLY A 38 -13.84 -67.07 -19.16
CA GLY A 38 -15.27 -67.03 -19.39
C GLY A 38 -16.05 -68.02 -18.49
N PHE A 39 -17.19 -67.56 -17.99
CA PHE A 39 -18.21 -68.36 -17.37
C PHE A 39 -19.55 -68.12 -18.07
N THR A 40 -20.02 -69.14 -18.83
CA THR A 40 -21.40 -69.22 -19.30
C THR A 40 -22.27 -69.86 -18.22
N GLY A 41 -23.32 -69.17 -17.79
CA GLY A 41 -24.25 -69.68 -16.78
C GLY A 41 -25.46 -68.80 -16.54
N THR A 42 -26.55 -69.03 -17.22
CA THR A 42 -28.01 -68.89 -16.92
C THR A 42 -28.50 -67.81 -15.92
N ASN A 43 -29.41 -67.03 -16.45
CA ASN A 43 -30.49 -66.19 -15.84
C ASN A 43 -30.66 -66.20 -14.31
N VAL A 44 -30.34 -65.08 -13.71
CA VAL A 44 -30.96 -64.63 -12.49
C VAL A 44 -31.49 -63.21 -12.74
N THR A 45 -32.80 -62.98 -12.56
CA THR A 45 -33.47 -61.72 -12.57
C THR A 45 -32.99 -60.92 -11.36
N GLY A 46 -31.92 -60.13 -11.50
CA GLY A 46 -31.41 -59.16 -10.58
C GLY A 46 -31.34 -57.81 -11.30
N THR A 47 -31.79 -56.74 -10.64
CA THR A 47 -31.60 -55.36 -11.10
C THR A 47 -30.21 -55.17 -11.67
N PRO A 48 -30.02 -54.48 -12.80
CA PRO A 48 -28.70 -54.33 -13.41
C PRO A 48 -27.78 -53.61 -12.41
N TYR A 49 -26.73 -54.30 -11.99
CA TYR A 49 -25.58 -53.72 -11.32
C TYR A 49 -24.92 -52.79 -12.32
N VAL A 50 -25.22 -51.51 -12.25
CA VAL A 50 -24.49 -50.51 -13.01
C VAL A 50 -23.10 -50.49 -12.42
N ALA A 51 -22.14 -51.13 -13.10
CA ALA A 51 -20.73 -50.95 -12.76
C ALA A 51 -20.47 -49.44 -12.71
N SER A 52 -20.12 -48.95 -11.54
CA SER A 52 -19.80 -47.54 -11.37
C SER A 52 -18.53 -47.26 -12.17
N GLY A 53 -18.68 -46.80 -13.43
CA GLY A 53 -17.56 -46.42 -14.28
C GLY A 53 -16.78 -45.31 -13.61
N LEU A 54 -15.47 -45.47 -13.52
CA LEU A 54 -14.57 -44.37 -13.15
C LEU A 54 -14.26 -43.58 -14.40
N TYR A 55 -14.29 -42.26 -14.28
CA TYR A 55 -14.01 -41.30 -15.35
C TYR A 55 -12.79 -40.47 -15.01
N ASN A 56 -12.01 -40.12 -16.03
CA ASN A 56 -10.83 -39.30 -15.86
C ASN A 56 -11.25 -37.84 -15.65
N VAL A 57 -10.75 -37.21 -14.59
CA VAL A 57 -10.69 -35.76 -14.43
C VAL A 57 -9.25 -35.36 -14.57
N THR A 58 -8.93 -34.66 -15.66
CA THR A 58 -7.56 -34.23 -15.98
C THR A 58 -7.44 -32.72 -15.81
N PHE A 59 -6.52 -32.28 -14.96
CA PHE A 59 -6.09 -30.90 -14.86
C PHE A 59 -4.89 -30.72 -15.77
N THR A 60 -4.91 -29.66 -16.59
CA THR A 60 -3.81 -29.31 -17.50
C THR A 60 -3.30 -27.93 -17.13
N GLU A 61 -2.04 -27.86 -16.71
CA GLU A 61 -1.41 -26.56 -16.42
C GLU A 61 -0.83 -25.92 -17.69
N SER A 62 -0.66 -24.61 -17.63
CA SER A 62 0.06 -23.81 -18.62
C SER A 62 0.86 -22.69 -17.93
N ASN A 63 2.03 -22.38 -18.50
CA ASN A 63 2.93 -21.29 -18.09
C ASN A 63 3.74 -21.53 -16.81
N LEU A 64 3.76 -22.72 -16.22
CA LEU A 64 4.78 -23.06 -15.25
C LEU A 64 6.13 -23.27 -15.95
N ALA A 65 7.20 -22.86 -15.27
CA ALA A 65 8.55 -23.21 -15.74
C ALA A 65 8.74 -24.74 -15.66
N SER A 66 9.57 -25.27 -16.57
CA SER A 66 9.87 -26.72 -16.61
C SER A 66 10.33 -27.24 -15.24
N ALA A 67 9.80 -28.39 -14.86
CA ALA A 67 10.06 -29.11 -13.60
C ALA A 67 9.58 -28.39 -12.30
N VAL A 68 8.82 -27.32 -12.40
CA VAL A 68 8.11 -26.76 -11.23
C VAL A 68 7.02 -27.74 -10.82
N GLN A 69 7.07 -28.17 -9.56
CA GLN A 69 6.07 -29.07 -8.98
C GLN A 69 4.77 -28.31 -8.69
N TRP A 70 3.63 -28.86 -9.06
CA TRP A 70 2.31 -28.35 -8.75
C TRP A 70 1.41 -29.45 -8.20
N ASN A 71 0.38 -29.04 -7.47
CA ASN A 71 -0.50 -29.94 -6.74
C ASN A 71 -1.96 -29.54 -6.95
N VAL A 72 -2.82 -30.52 -7.10
CA VAL A 72 -4.26 -30.35 -7.12
C VAL A 72 -4.90 -31.33 -6.14
N SER A 73 -5.79 -30.81 -5.32
CA SER A 73 -6.71 -31.62 -4.50
C SER A 73 -8.08 -31.66 -5.19
N LEU A 74 -8.64 -32.85 -5.37
CA LEU A 74 -9.98 -33.08 -5.89
C LEU A 74 -10.80 -33.86 -4.85
N GLY A 75 -11.79 -33.23 -4.21
CA GLY A 75 -12.44 -33.75 -3.02
C GLY A 75 -11.43 -33.96 -1.89
N GLU A 76 -11.32 -35.21 -1.39
CA GLU A 76 -10.37 -35.57 -0.32
C GLU A 76 -9.03 -36.09 -0.84
N THR A 77 -8.86 -36.22 -2.17
CA THR A 77 -7.65 -36.78 -2.78
C THR A 77 -6.77 -35.70 -3.35
N SER A 78 -5.47 -35.74 -3.05
CA SER A 78 -4.47 -34.79 -3.57
C SER A 78 -3.45 -35.52 -4.44
N GLN A 79 -3.03 -34.89 -5.55
CA GLN A 79 -1.99 -35.39 -6.45
C GLN A 79 -1.01 -34.28 -6.82
N VAL A 80 0.23 -34.70 -7.02
CA VAL A 80 1.38 -33.81 -7.29
C VAL A 80 2.01 -34.22 -8.64
N SER A 81 2.44 -33.22 -9.41
CA SER A 81 3.11 -33.47 -10.70
C SER A 81 4.20 -32.42 -10.96
N THR A 82 5.19 -32.79 -11.75
CA THR A 82 6.17 -31.89 -12.39
C THR A 82 5.97 -31.83 -13.90
N THR A 83 4.93 -32.55 -14.41
CA THR A 83 4.51 -32.46 -15.80
C THR A 83 3.29 -31.57 -15.93
N SER A 84 2.89 -31.28 -17.17
CA SER A 84 1.76 -30.37 -17.44
C SER A 84 0.38 -30.95 -17.10
N THR A 85 0.27 -32.18 -16.60
CA THR A 85 -1.02 -32.79 -16.29
C THR A 85 -1.04 -33.51 -14.95
N ILE A 86 -2.23 -33.45 -14.30
CA ILE A 86 -2.61 -34.27 -13.13
C ILE A 86 -3.96 -34.90 -13.45
N SER A 87 -4.12 -36.22 -13.22
CA SER A 87 -5.35 -36.95 -13.56
C SER A 87 -5.87 -37.75 -12.36
N PHE A 88 -7.16 -37.63 -12.09
CA PHE A 88 -7.90 -38.36 -11.08
C PHE A 88 -8.89 -39.33 -11.77
N HIS A 89 -9.16 -40.46 -11.13
CA HIS A 89 -10.16 -41.40 -11.55
C HIS A 89 -11.30 -41.39 -10.53
N VAL A 90 -12.45 -40.85 -10.92
CA VAL A 90 -13.59 -40.65 -10.00
C VAL A 90 -14.90 -41.13 -10.62
N SER A 91 -15.86 -41.49 -9.77
CA SER A 91 -17.23 -41.87 -10.21
C SER A 91 -18.01 -40.60 -10.63
N ASN A 92 -19.25 -40.82 -11.14
CA ASN A 92 -20.17 -39.70 -11.37
C ASN A 92 -20.40 -38.94 -10.06
N GLY A 93 -20.33 -37.60 -10.10
CA GLY A 93 -20.48 -36.76 -8.93
C GLY A 93 -20.07 -35.30 -9.19
N THR A 94 -20.16 -34.48 -8.16
CA THR A 94 -19.63 -33.10 -8.15
C THR A 94 -18.51 -33.04 -7.13
N TYR A 95 -17.34 -32.60 -7.55
CA TYR A 95 -16.12 -32.58 -6.77
C TYR A 95 -15.59 -31.15 -6.71
N SER A 96 -15.33 -30.64 -5.52
CA SER A 96 -14.56 -29.40 -5.36
C SER A 96 -13.08 -29.68 -5.63
N PHE A 97 -12.39 -28.71 -6.23
CA PHE A 97 -10.95 -28.78 -6.38
C PHE A 97 -10.25 -27.55 -5.84
N ILE A 98 -9.00 -27.73 -5.43
CA ILE A 98 -8.09 -26.68 -4.99
C ILE A 98 -6.74 -26.92 -5.67
N VAL A 99 -6.20 -25.89 -6.32
CA VAL A 99 -4.82 -25.84 -6.80
C VAL A 99 -3.97 -25.22 -5.70
N GLU A 100 -2.98 -25.97 -5.22
CA GLU A 100 -2.12 -25.51 -4.13
C GLU A 100 -1.26 -24.31 -4.55
N ASN A 101 -0.92 -23.49 -3.58
CA ASN A 101 -0.12 -22.31 -3.81
C ASN A 101 1.31 -22.65 -4.23
N ILE A 102 1.78 -22.05 -5.32
CA ILE A 102 3.14 -22.19 -5.83
C ILE A 102 3.89 -20.88 -5.64
N SER A 103 5.06 -20.97 -5.01
CA SER A 103 5.92 -19.80 -4.79
C SER A 103 6.25 -19.07 -6.10
N GLY A 104 5.98 -17.75 -6.15
CA GLY A 104 6.23 -16.91 -7.33
C GLY A 104 5.21 -17.01 -8.46
N TYR A 105 4.09 -17.74 -8.28
CA TYR A 105 3.03 -17.89 -9.28
C TYR A 105 1.64 -17.66 -8.69
N THR A 106 0.72 -17.21 -9.53
CA THR A 106 -0.72 -17.22 -9.27
C THR A 106 -1.38 -18.24 -10.19
N ALA A 107 -2.31 -19.06 -9.69
CA ALA A 107 -3.11 -20.01 -10.47
C ALA A 107 -4.49 -19.44 -10.77
N SER A 108 -5.01 -19.69 -11.98
CA SER A 108 -6.38 -19.32 -12.36
C SER A 108 -7.00 -20.41 -13.25
N PRO A 109 -8.15 -21.01 -12.83
CA PRO A 109 -8.74 -20.94 -11.49
C PRO A 109 -7.87 -21.65 -10.44
N ASN A 110 -7.84 -21.13 -9.20
CA ASN A 110 -7.16 -21.80 -8.08
C ASN A 110 -8.10 -22.69 -7.26
N THR A 111 -9.41 -22.51 -7.40
CA THR A 111 -10.46 -23.35 -6.79
C THR A 111 -11.65 -23.42 -7.73
N GLY A 112 -12.43 -24.47 -7.59
CA GLY A 112 -13.64 -24.64 -8.37
C GLY A 112 -14.39 -25.94 -8.05
N SER A 113 -15.38 -26.26 -8.87
CA SER A 113 -16.08 -27.54 -8.79
C SER A 113 -16.22 -28.18 -10.18
N ILE A 114 -16.03 -29.47 -10.25
CA ILE A 114 -16.11 -30.28 -11.45
C ILE A 114 -17.28 -31.26 -11.31
N LYS A 115 -18.16 -31.30 -12.32
CA LYS A 115 -19.26 -32.24 -12.41
C LYS A 115 -18.92 -33.34 -13.41
N VAL A 116 -18.86 -34.60 -12.96
CA VAL A 116 -18.61 -35.79 -13.78
C VAL A 116 -19.94 -36.47 -14.04
N ILE A 117 -20.31 -36.63 -15.32
CA ILE A 117 -21.58 -37.22 -15.79
C ILE A 117 -21.29 -38.16 -16.94
N GLY A 118 -20.77 -39.36 -16.63
CA GLY A 118 -20.58 -40.40 -17.61
C GLY A 118 -19.49 -40.18 -18.65
N SER A 119 -18.65 -39.14 -18.50
CA SER A 119 -17.55 -38.83 -19.43
C SER A 119 -16.36 -38.20 -18.71
N ALA A 120 -15.18 -38.30 -19.34
CA ALA A 120 -13.97 -37.60 -18.86
C ALA A 120 -14.14 -36.08 -18.89
N VAL A 121 -13.53 -35.39 -17.93
CA VAL A 121 -13.56 -33.94 -17.80
C VAL A 121 -12.13 -33.39 -17.80
N ASN A 122 -11.90 -32.31 -18.53
CA ASN A 122 -10.63 -31.60 -18.55
C ASN A 122 -10.82 -30.18 -17.97
N GLU A 123 -9.95 -29.82 -17.03
CA GLU A 123 -9.90 -28.49 -16.45
C GLU A 123 -8.54 -27.86 -16.75
N LYS A 124 -8.55 -26.60 -17.21
CA LYS A 124 -7.33 -25.88 -17.55
C LYS A 124 -6.96 -24.92 -16.43
N ILE A 125 -5.75 -25.07 -15.91
CA ILE A 125 -5.15 -24.16 -14.92
C ILE A 125 -4.08 -23.33 -15.61
N THR A 126 -4.24 -22.01 -15.58
CA THR A 126 -3.24 -21.08 -16.11
C THR A 126 -2.45 -20.47 -14.96
N PHE A 127 -1.14 -20.67 -14.96
CA PHE A 127 -0.26 -20.01 -14.00
C PHE A 127 0.30 -18.71 -14.58
N ALA A 128 0.34 -17.67 -13.75
CA ALA A 128 0.97 -16.40 -14.08
C ALA A 128 2.10 -16.13 -13.09
N SER A 129 3.29 -15.80 -13.60
CA SER A 129 4.40 -15.39 -12.75
C SER A 129 4.07 -14.06 -12.08
N MET A 130 4.31 -13.97 -10.77
CA MET A 130 4.18 -12.74 -10.02
C MET A 130 5.24 -11.74 -10.48
N LYS A 131 4.82 -10.53 -10.87
CA LYS A 131 5.71 -9.44 -11.28
C LYS A 131 5.75 -8.37 -10.20
N PRO A 132 6.94 -7.92 -9.76
CA PRO A 132 7.05 -6.78 -8.85
C PRO A 132 6.42 -5.53 -9.45
N VAL A 133 5.67 -4.79 -8.61
CA VAL A 133 5.10 -3.48 -8.96
C VAL A 133 5.69 -2.45 -8.02
N SER A 134 6.25 -1.37 -8.58
CA SER A 134 6.74 -0.25 -7.78
C SER A 134 5.56 0.57 -7.26
N LEU A 135 5.48 0.72 -5.95
CA LEU A 135 4.46 1.51 -5.26
C LEU A 135 5.14 2.57 -4.39
N ALA A 136 4.50 3.72 -4.24
CA ALA A 136 4.87 4.65 -3.18
C ALA A 136 4.43 4.08 -1.82
N PRO A 137 5.25 4.22 -0.76
CA PRO A 137 4.86 3.86 0.61
C PRO A 137 3.56 4.56 1.03
N VAL A 138 2.97 4.09 2.13
CA VAL A 138 1.87 4.79 2.79
C VAL A 138 2.47 5.82 3.75
N GLU A 139 2.09 7.08 3.56
CA GLU A 139 2.52 8.15 4.45
C GLU A 139 1.78 8.03 5.78
N LEU A 140 2.52 7.87 6.86
CA LEU A 140 1.99 7.65 8.21
C LEU A 140 1.85 8.95 9.01
N GLY A 141 2.46 10.05 8.53
CA GLY A 141 2.51 11.30 9.28
C GLY A 141 3.10 11.13 10.68
N THR A 142 2.53 11.81 11.66
CA THR A 142 2.97 11.74 13.06
C THR A 142 2.62 10.42 13.75
N ALA A 143 1.72 9.59 13.16
CA ALA A 143 1.45 8.24 13.67
C ALA A 143 2.70 7.34 13.62
N ALA A 144 3.65 7.60 12.72
CA ALA A 144 4.92 6.88 12.63
C ALA A 144 5.80 6.97 13.89
N GLN A 145 5.55 7.93 14.76
CA GLN A 145 6.29 8.13 16.03
C GLN A 145 5.88 7.13 17.11
N TYR A 146 4.81 6.37 16.90
CA TYR A 146 4.27 5.43 17.86
C TYR A 146 4.42 4.00 17.36
N THR A 147 5.07 3.17 18.18
CA THR A 147 5.11 1.72 17.96
C THR A 147 3.70 1.13 18.10
N ILE A 148 2.92 1.68 19.04
CA ILE A 148 1.52 1.34 19.25
C ILE A 148 0.71 2.63 19.38
N LEU A 149 -0.32 2.80 18.56
CA LEU A 149 -1.28 3.89 18.66
C LEU A 149 -2.69 3.34 18.59
N ALA A 150 -3.52 3.68 19.57
CA ALA A 150 -4.89 3.19 19.68
C ALA A 150 -5.87 4.30 20.09
N LYS A 151 -7.15 4.16 19.73
CA LYS A 151 -8.18 5.14 20.13
C LYS A 151 -8.80 4.85 21.49
N THR A 152 -8.99 3.58 21.84
CA THR A 152 -9.81 3.21 23.00
C THR A 152 -9.03 2.59 24.14
N GLY A 153 -7.88 1.97 23.87
CA GLY A 153 -7.06 1.40 24.93
C GLY A 153 -5.87 0.60 24.44
N ILE A 154 -4.89 0.43 25.33
CA ILE A 154 -3.73 -0.44 25.14
C ILE A 154 -3.59 -1.25 26.43
N SER A 155 -3.64 -2.57 26.34
CA SER A 155 -3.53 -3.45 27.50
C SER A 155 -2.44 -4.49 27.31
N THR A 156 -1.78 -4.90 28.39
CA THR A 156 -0.88 -6.04 28.37
C THR A 156 -1.12 -6.94 29.59
N THR A 157 -0.93 -8.24 29.37
CA THR A 157 -0.81 -9.25 30.44
C THR A 157 0.58 -9.89 30.34
N GLY A 158 1.23 -10.09 31.50
CA GLY A 158 2.61 -10.58 31.55
C GLY A 158 3.65 -9.51 31.22
N THR A 159 4.87 -9.94 30.95
CA THR A 159 6.01 -9.03 30.69
C THR A 159 6.17 -8.78 29.20
N THR A 160 5.71 -7.65 28.73
CA THR A 160 5.86 -7.19 27.33
C THR A 160 7.07 -6.26 27.21
N ALA A 161 7.80 -6.33 26.10
CA ALA A 161 8.90 -5.44 25.79
C ALA A 161 8.58 -4.62 24.53
N ILE A 162 8.45 -3.30 24.66
CA ILE A 162 8.14 -2.41 23.54
C ILE A 162 9.32 -1.44 23.32
N THR A 163 9.86 -1.45 22.10
CA THR A 163 10.86 -0.48 21.65
C THR A 163 10.18 0.63 20.86
N GLY A 164 10.17 1.85 21.42
CA GLY A 164 9.53 3.04 20.89
C GLY A 164 8.38 3.54 21.77
N ASN A 165 7.62 4.52 21.27
CA ASN A 165 6.54 5.16 22.02
C ASN A 165 5.22 4.40 21.88
N ILE A 166 4.33 4.55 22.87
CA ILE A 166 2.94 4.12 22.77
C ILE A 166 2.01 5.28 23.09
N GLY A 167 0.83 5.31 22.47
CA GLY A 167 -0.12 6.41 22.62
C GLY A 167 -1.58 5.99 22.54
N VAL A 168 -2.44 6.63 23.36
CA VAL A 168 -3.89 6.44 23.31
C VAL A 168 -4.60 7.80 23.26
N SER A 169 -5.53 7.95 22.30
CA SER A 169 -6.40 9.13 22.16
C SER A 169 -7.61 8.80 21.28
N PRO A 170 -8.85 9.24 21.63
CA PRO A 170 -9.18 10.19 22.70
C PRO A 170 -9.25 9.59 24.12
N ALA A 171 -9.03 8.28 24.28
CA ALA A 171 -9.05 7.65 25.61
C ALA A 171 -7.90 8.18 26.51
N GLY A 172 -8.14 8.18 27.81
CA GLY A 172 -7.18 8.66 28.79
C GLY A 172 -6.19 7.59 29.27
N SER A 173 -5.25 8.00 30.13
CA SER A 173 -4.18 7.13 30.65
C SER A 173 -4.68 5.90 31.41
N THR A 174 -5.87 5.94 31.98
CA THR A 174 -6.50 4.79 32.67
C THR A 174 -6.85 3.63 31.75
N TYR A 175 -6.89 3.89 30.43
CA TYR A 175 -7.11 2.87 29.40
C TYR A 175 -5.80 2.24 28.88
N ILE A 176 -4.65 2.65 29.43
CA ILE A 176 -3.37 1.97 29.23
C ILE A 176 -3.10 1.13 30.46
N THR A 177 -3.32 -0.18 30.38
CA THR A 177 -3.32 -1.10 31.54
C THR A 177 -2.22 -2.15 31.45
N GLY A 178 -1.70 -2.59 32.61
CA GLY A 178 -0.67 -3.62 32.71
C GLY A 178 0.77 -3.12 32.61
N PHE A 179 1.01 -1.82 32.37
CA PHE A 179 2.34 -1.27 32.11
C PHE A 179 3.07 -0.68 33.33
N SER A 180 2.45 -0.62 34.51
CA SER A 180 3.06 -0.02 35.71
C SER A 180 3.63 1.38 35.44
N GLN A 181 2.77 2.30 34.99
CA GLN A 181 3.16 3.61 34.51
C GLN A 181 3.64 4.53 35.62
N THR A 182 4.70 5.31 35.37
CA THR A 182 5.17 6.42 36.21
C THR A 182 5.08 7.72 35.43
N LEU A 183 4.25 8.65 35.90
CA LEU A 183 4.06 9.95 35.23
C LEU A 183 5.33 10.80 35.35
N SER A 184 5.72 11.47 34.28
CA SER A 184 6.85 12.43 34.26
C SER A 184 6.56 13.65 35.13
N SER A 185 7.60 14.37 35.56
CA SER A 185 7.46 15.63 36.31
C SER A 185 6.75 16.75 35.53
N THR A 186 6.80 16.69 34.18
CA THR A 186 6.09 17.63 33.31
C THR A 186 4.61 17.27 33.13
N GLY A 187 4.20 16.07 33.52
CA GLY A 187 2.84 15.56 33.29
C GLY A 187 2.52 15.26 31.83
N GLN A 188 3.46 15.37 30.90
CA GLN A 188 3.25 15.24 29.46
C GLN A 188 3.33 13.80 28.96
N TYR A 189 3.98 12.90 29.68
CA TYR A 189 4.12 11.49 29.35
C TYR A 189 4.34 10.66 30.61
N ALA A 190 4.16 9.36 30.49
CA ALA A 190 4.60 8.40 31.50
C ALA A 190 5.72 7.51 30.93
N THR A 191 6.40 6.82 31.84
CA THR A 191 7.42 5.80 31.55
C THR A 191 7.04 4.47 32.17
N SER A 192 7.59 3.37 31.65
CA SER A 192 7.47 2.02 32.17
C SER A 192 8.73 1.23 31.86
N THR A 193 9.06 0.25 32.65
CA THR A 193 10.15 -0.70 32.37
C THR A 193 9.87 -1.57 31.13
N MET A 194 8.61 -1.67 30.70
CA MET A 194 8.17 -2.43 29.54
C MET A 194 8.24 -1.62 28.23
N VAL A 195 8.45 -0.29 28.31
CA VAL A 195 8.43 0.61 27.15
C VAL A 195 9.73 1.41 27.14
N SER A 196 10.58 1.22 26.14
CA SER A 196 11.86 1.94 26.06
C SER A 196 11.67 3.43 25.72
N GLY A 197 10.58 3.79 25.07
CA GLY A 197 10.15 5.14 24.78
C GLY A 197 9.25 5.73 25.86
N LYS A 198 8.31 6.55 25.43
CA LYS A 198 7.35 7.25 26.29
C LYS A 198 5.94 6.69 26.08
N ILE A 199 5.13 6.82 27.11
CA ILE A 199 3.70 6.48 27.12
C ILE A 199 2.92 7.78 27.10
N TYR A 200 2.05 7.95 26.11
CA TYR A 200 1.27 9.16 25.91
C TYR A 200 -0.24 8.86 26.02
N ALA A 201 -0.98 9.78 26.62
CA ALA A 201 -2.44 9.66 26.75
C ALA A 201 -3.11 11.03 26.62
N ALA A 202 -4.34 11.05 26.12
CA ALA A 202 -5.09 12.30 25.90
C ALA A 202 -5.40 13.10 27.18
N THR A 203 -5.22 12.49 28.37
CA THR A 203 -5.39 13.14 29.68
C THR A 203 -4.12 13.75 30.25
N TYR A 204 -3.00 13.69 29.53
CA TYR A 204 -1.73 14.27 29.98
C TYR A 204 -1.66 15.76 29.67
N SER A 205 -0.63 16.45 30.21
CA SER A 205 -0.45 17.89 30.04
C SER A 205 -0.13 18.25 28.57
N SER A 206 -0.50 19.49 28.17
CA SER A 206 -0.13 20.05 26.86
C SER A 206 1.40 19.94 26.63
N PRO A 207 1.86 19.64 25.37
CA PRO A 207 1.08 19.54 24.13
C PRO A 207 0.48 18.14 23.82
N THR A 208 0.70 17.15 24.66
CA THR A 208 0.35 15.74 24.39
C THR A 208 -1.06 15.50 23.86
N PRO A 209 -2.15 16.13 24.36
CA PRO A 209 -3.48 15.91 23.80
C PRO A 209 -3.61 16.33 22.34
N SER A 210 -3.01 17.47 21.95
CA SER A 210 -3.03 17.96 20.56
C SER A 210 -2.19 17.07 19.66
N ASP A 211 -0.99 16.69 20.10
CA ASP A 211 -0.08 15.82 19.33
C ASP A 211 -0.71 14.46 19.05
N LEU A 212 -1.36 13.86 20.07
CA LEU A 212 -2.08 12.60 19.91
C LEU A 212 -3.31 12.72 19.00
N THR A 213 -4.02 13.86 19.05
CA THR A 213 -5.15 14.13 18.15
C THR A 213 -4.66 14.15 16.70
N THR A 214 -3.54 14.82 16.44
CA THR A 214 -2.90 14.85 15.13
C THR A 214 -2.45 13.44 14.70
N ALA A 215 -1.77 12.71 15.58
CA ALA A 215 -1.29 11.36 15.27
C ALA A 215 -2.42 10.38 14.95
N VAL A 216 -3.54 10.47 15.67
CA VAL A 216 -4.75 9.68 15.38
C VAL A 216 -5.40 10.09 14.06
N GLY A 217 -5.39 11.38 13.72
CA GLY A 217 -5.83 11.88 12.42
C GLY A 217 -4.97 11.34 11.27
N ASP A 218 -3.65 11.37 11.44
CA ASP A 218 -2.69 10.83 10.49
C ASP A 218 -2.84 9.31 10.32
N MET A 219 -3.04 8.58 11.43
CA MET A 219 -3.33 7.13 11.41
C MET A 219 -4.59 6.83 10.57
N GLN A 220 -5.66 7.62 10.73
CA GLN A 220 -6.89 7.47 9.94
C GLN A 220 -6.65 7.78 8.46
N THR A 221 -5.87 8.82 8.17
CA THR A 221 -5.49 9.22 6.81
C THR A 221 -4.65 8.14 6.14
N ALA A 222 -3.67 7.58 6.84
CA ALA A 222 -2.84 6.47 6.36
C ALA A 222 -3.68 5.23 6.05
N TYR A 223 -4.60 4.86 6.95
CA TYR A 223 -5.55 3.78 6.71
C TYR A 223 -6.37 4.00 5.44
N THR A 224 -6.95 5.19 5.30
CA THR A 224 -7.79 5.55 4.14
C THR A 224 -6.98 5.57 2.84
N ASN A 225 -5.74 6.08 2.88
CA ASN A 225 -4.82 6.06 1.76
C ASN A 225 -4.50 4.62 1.31
N ALA A 226 -4.17 3.75 2.26
CA ALA A 226 -3.89 2.34 1.96
C ALA A 226 -5.12 1.62 1.40
N ALA A 227 -6.31 1.80 1.99
CA ALA A 227 -7.58 1.21 1.55
C ALA A 227 -8.02 1.73 0.17
N GLY A 228 -7.70 2.99 -0.14
CA GLY A 228 -8.08 3.66 -1.39
C GLY A 228 -7.14 3.40 -2.57
N ARG A 229 -6.02 2.68 -2.39
CA ARG A 229 -5.13 2.34 -3.50
C ARG A 229 -5.87 1.51 -4.53
N VAL A 230 -5.76 1.89 -5.80
CA VAL A 230 -6.47 1.29 -6.93
C VAL A 230 -5.53 0.41 -7.77
N ASN A 231 -6.11 -0.39 -8.65
CA ASN A 231 -5.40 -1.30 -9.56
C ASN A 231 -4.51 -2.32 -8.83
N PRO A 232 -5.09 -3.15 -7.93
CA PRO A 232 -4.34 -4.19 -7.27
C PRO A 232 -3.78 -5.17 -8.31
N GLY A 233 -2.48 -5.46 -8.21
CA GLY A 233 -1.82 -6.45 -9.05
C GLY A 233 -2.29 -7.87 -8.74
N TYR A 234 -2.78 -8.10 -7.52
CA TYR A 234 -3.21 -9.41 -7.04
C TYR A 234 -4.54 -9.31 -6.30
N VAL A 235 -5.56 -10.00 -6.80
CA VAL A 235 -6.90 -9.98 -6.24
C VAL A 235 -7.27 -11.38 -5.74
N ASN A 236 -7.72 -11.47 -4.49
CA ASN A 236 -8.14 -12.71 -3.83
C ASN A 236 -7.12 -13.86 -3.95
N LEU A 237 -5.83 -13.53 -3.92
CA LEU A 237 -4.73 -14.50 -4.02
C LEU A 237 -4.92 -15.60 -2.96
N GLY A 238 -4.85 -16.87 -3.36
CA GLY A 238 -5.05 -18.01 -2.48
C GLY A 238 -6.42 -18.07 -1.81
N ALA A 239 -7.44 -17.33 -2.32
CA ALA A 239 -8.74 -17.15 -1.67
C ALA A 239 -8.62 -16.70 -0.20
N GLY A 240 -7.58 -15.93 0.14
CA GLY A 240 -7.26 -15.48 1.50
C GLY A 240 -6.30 -16.38 2.27
N ASN A 241 -6.03 -17.59 1.80
CA ASN A 241 -4.99 -18.47 2.36
C ASN A 241 -3.70 -18.30 1.55
N ILE A 242 -2.70 -17.64 2.13
CA ILE A 242 -1.42 -17.37 1.46
C ILE A 242 -0.24 -18.14 2.09
N ASN A 243 -0.52 -19.24 2.78
CA ASN A 243 0.47 -20.10 3.40
C ASN A 243 1.56 -20.56 2.44
N GLY A 244 2.81 -20.51 2.86
CA GLY A 244 3.97 -20.96 2.07
C GLY A 244 4.32 -20.10 0.87
N MET A 245 3.55 -19.06 0.56
CA MET A 245 3.78 -18.23 -0.62
C MET A 245 5.02 -17.34 -0.49
N THR A 246 5.67 -17.11 -1.63
CA THR A 246 6.62 -16.02 -1.82
C THR A 246 5.92 -14.88 -2.56
N LEU A 247 5.81 -13.72 -1.93
CA LEU A 247 5.13 -12.55 -2.45
C LEU A 247 6.14 -11.49 -2.89
N VAL A 248 5.96 -10.97 -4.10
CA VAL A 248 6.77 -9.88 -4.65
C VAL A 248 6.16 -8.52 -4.30
N PRO A 249 6.92 -7.39 -4.41
CA PRO A 249 6.37 -6.06 -4.16
C PRO A 249 5.12 -5.77 -4.99
N GLY A 250 4.11 -5.17 -4.37
CA GLY A 250 2.87 -4.86 -5.07
C GLY A 250 1.68 -4.59 -4.16
N LEU A 251 0.55 -4.28 -4.80
CA LEU A 251 -0.74 -4.08 -4.16
C LEU A 251 -1.56 -5.37 -4.25
N TYR A 252 -1.93 -5.89 -3.09
CA TYR A 252 -2.74 -7.10 -2.91
C TYR A 252 -4.09 -6.72 -2.33
N LYS A 253 -5.17 -7.32 -2.83
CA LYS A 253 -6.52 -7.03 -2.35
C LYS A 253 -7.33 -8.31 -2.17
N TRP A 254 -7.98 -8.44 -1.01
CA TRP A 254 -8.95 -9.49 -0.71
C TRP A 254 -10.30 -8.89 -0.32
N GLY A 255 -11.37 -9.45 -0.90
CA GLY A 255 -12.75 -9.17 -0.53
C GLY A 255 -13.18 -9.84 0.78
N THR A 256 -12.35 -10.69 1.36
CA THR A 256 -12.55 -11.47 2.59
C THR A 256 -11.42 -11.23 3.58
N GLY A 257 -11.35 -12.01 4.65
CA GLY A 257 -10.19 -12.06 5.55
C GLY A 257 -9.01 -12.77 4.91
N VAL A 258 -7.83 -12.58 5.52
CA VAL A 258 -6.59 -13.28 5.18
C VAL A 258 -6.16 -14.15 6.35
N TYR A 259 -5.79 -15.39 6.04
CA TYR A 259 -5.32 -16.37 7.00
C TYR A 259 -3.92 -16.88 6.63
N ILE A 260 -2.99 -16.80 7.59
CA ILE A 260 -1.61 -17.24 7.45
C ILE A 260 -1.29 -18.12 8.65
N SER A 261 -1.34 -19.44 8.49
CA SER A 261 -1.06 -20.42 9.58
C SER A 261 0.37 -20.94 9.55
N THR A 262 1.10 -20.67 8.47
CA THR A 262 2.51 -21.04 8.32
C THR A 262 3.33 -19.83 7.89
N SER A 263 4.57 -20.03 7.49
CA SER A 263 5.41 -18.92 7.03
C SER A 263 5.03 -18.43 5.63
N ILE A 264 5.16 -17.12 5.40
CA ILE A 264 5.19 -16.51 4.08
C ILE A 264 6.54 -15.83 3.86
N THR A 265 6.94 -15.65 2.60
CA THR A 265 8.18 -14.95 2.25
C THR A 265 7.86 -13.69 1.46
N LEU A 266 8.42 -12.55 1.86
CA LEU A 266 8.38 -11.29 1.10
C LEU A 266 9.76 -11.07 0.49
N THR A 267 9.85 -11.07 -0.84
CA THR A 267 11.13 -10.96 -1.56
C THR A 267 11.18 -9.66 -2.35
N GLY A 268 12.12 -8.79 -1.99
CA GLY A 268 12.34 -7.49 -2.65
C GLY A 268 13.58 -6.81 -2.08
N ASN A 269 13.86 -5.59 -2.53
CA ASN A 269 14.97 -4.77 -2.01
C ASN A 269 14.48 -3.77 -0.94
N ALA A 270 15.38 -2.94 -0.43
CA ALA A 270 15.08 -1.97 0.65
C ALA A 270 14.05 -0.89 0.27
N SER A 271 13.82 -0.64 -1.03
CA SER A 271 12.78 0.31 -1.51
C SER A 271 11.50 -0.38 -1.96
N SER A 272 11.42 -1.70 -1.88
CA SER A 272 10.24 -2.46 -2.29
C SER A 272 9.08 -2.28 -1.32
N VAL A 273 7.87 -2.07 -1.84
CA VAL A 273 6.67 -1.79 -1.05
C VAL A 273 5.63 -2.88 -1.27
N TRP A 274 5.04 -3.35 -0.17
CA TRP A 274 3.88 -4.23 -0.15
C TRP A 274 2.71 -3.53 0.54
N ILE A 275 1.55 -3.50 -0.10
CA ILE A 275 0.31 -3.01 0.49
C ILE A 275 -0.73 -4.12 0.39
N PHE A 276 -1.22 -4.57 1.53
CA PHE A 276 -2.24 -5.60 1.66
C PHE A 276 -3.57 -4.95 2.07
N GLN A 277 -4.54 -4.91 1.15
CA GLN A 277 -5.91 -4.44 1.40
C GLN A 277 -6.79 -5.64 1.76
N ILE A 278 -7.21 -5.74 3.01
CA ILE A 278 -7.97 -6.88 3.55
C ILE A 278 -9.34 -6.37 4.00
N SER A 279 -10.40 -6.75 3.29
CA SER A 279 -11.78 -6.32 3.60
C SER A 279 -12.40 -7.05 4.80
N GLY A 280 -11.77 -8.10 5.29
CA GLY A 280 -12.10 -8.82 6.53
C GLY A 280 -11.02 -8.66 7.59
N GLY A 281 -10.87 -9.67 8.45
CA GLY A 281 -9.82 -9.75 9.46
C GLY A 281 -8.51 -10.33 8.93
N LEU A 282 -7.40 -10.03 9.60
CA LEU A 282 -6.12 -10.69 9.43
C LEU A 282 -5.91 -11.69 10.58
N THR A 283 -5.76 -12.98 10.26
CA THR A 283 -5.40 -14.01 11.24
C THR A 283 -4.02 -14.56 10.90
N PHE A 284 -3.05 -14.28 11.77
CA PHE A 284 -1.69 -14.80 11.68
C PHE A 284 -1.51 -15.87 12.75
N GLY A 285 -1.32 -17.11 12.33
CA GLY A 285 -1.42 -18.29 13.19
C GLY A 285 -0.25 -18.46 14.16
N ASN A 286 -0.41 -19.38 15.08
CA ASN A 286 0.60 -19.72 16.09
C ASN A 286 1.89 -20.22 15.40
N GLY A 287 3.04 -19.67 15.80
CA GLY A 287 4.34 -20.01 15.25
C GLY A 287 4.52 -19.67 13.76
N ALA A 288 3.62 -18.89 13.18
CA ALA A 288 3.77 -18.43 11.81
C ALA A 288 4.86 -17.35 11.71
N HIS A 289 5.56 -17.28 10.58
CA HIS A 289 6.65 -16.34 10.36
C HIS A 289 6.51 -15.60 9.03
N ILE A 290 6.72 -14.29 9.02
CA ILE A 290 7.03 -13.54 7.81
C ILE A 290 8.55 -13.62 7.61
N ILE A 291 9.00 -14.08 6.44
CA ILE A 291 10.42 -14.18 6.09
C ILE A 291 10.74 -13.08 5.08
N LEU A 292 11.65 -12.17 5.43
CA LEU A 292 12.10 -11.11 4.54
C LEU A 292 13.32 -11.56 3.75
N LYS A 293 13.33 -11.37 2.43
CA LYS A 293 14.45 -11.71 1.53
C LYS A 293 14.78 -10.56 0.59
N GLY A 294 16.04 -10.55 0.12
CA GLY A 294 16.52 -9.59 -0.87
C GLY A 294 16.73 -8.17 -0.36
N GLY A 295 16.64 -7.94 0.96
CA GLY A 295 16.73 -6.61 1.57
C GLY A 295 15.36 -5.95 1.80
N ALA A 296 14.26 -6.72 1.79
CA ALA A 296 12.94 -6.21 2.13
C ALA A 296 12.91 -5.65 3.57
N GLU A 297 12.30 -4.49 3.74
CA GLU A 297 12.33 -3.72 4.98
C GLU A 297 10.93 -3.62 5.62
N PRO A 298 10.77 -3.83 6.95
CA PRO A 298 9.48 -3.84 7.64
C PRO A 298 8.67 -2.56 7.49
N GLN A 299 9.31 -1.38 7.41
CA GLN A 299 8.65 -0.08 7.26
C GLN A 299 7.95 0.10 5.91
N ASN A 300 8.23 -0.76 4.94
CA ASN A 300 7.64 -0.72 3.61
C ASN A 300 6.55 -1.79 3.40
N ILE A 301 6.11 -2.45 4.47
CA ILE A 301 5.09 -3.51 4.46
C ILE A 301 3.86 -3.00 5.20
N PHE A 302 2.75 -2.81 4.51
CA PHE A 302 1.54 -2.19 5.03
C PHE A 302 0.36 -3.15 4.98
N TRP A 303 -0.20 -3.46 6.14
CA TRP A 303 -1.37 -4.33 6.32
C TRP A 303 -2.58 -3.48 6.67
N GLN A 304 -3.36 -3.06 5.67
CA GLN A 304 -4.65 -2.41 5.91
C GLN A 304 -5.72 -3.49 6.11
N VAL A 305 -6.36 -3.46 7.29
CA VAL A 305 -7.30 -4.49 7.76
C VAL A 305 -8.63 -3.82 8.12
N ALA A 306 -9.70 -4.16 7.41
CA ALA A 306 -11.02 -3.53 7.62
C ALA A 306 -11.77 -4.08 8.85
N SER A 307 -11.26 -5.12 9.48
CA SER A 307 -11.74 -5.66 10.76
C SER A 307 -10.55 -5.74 11.75
N GLY A 308 -10.55 -6.69 12.68
CA GLY A 308 -9.45 -6.91 13.62
C GLY A 308 -8.28 -7.68 13.02
N ALA A 309 -7.09 -7.49 13.61
CA ALA A 309 -5.90 -8.28 13.32
C ALA A 309 -5.50 -9.10 14.54
N SER A 310 -5.23 -10.38 14.33
CA SER A 310 -4.81 -11.32 15.38
C SER A 310 -3.48 -11.97 15.01
N ILE A 311 -2.48 -11.81 15.87
CA ILE A 311 -1.16 -12.43 15.78
C ILE A 311 -1.09 -13.55 16.83
N GLY A 312 -0.91 -14.78 16.38
CA GLY A 312 -0.93 -15.98 17.23
C GLY A 312 0.34 -16.16 18.05
N THR A 313 0.26 -17.03 19.05
CA THR A 313 1.33 -17.34 20.02
C THR A 313 2.65 -17.72 19.33
N GLY A 314 3.76 -17.13 19.77
CA GLY A 314 5.11 -17.44 19.26
C GLY A 314 5.33 -17.07 17.79
N ALA A 315 4.49 -16.24 17.22
CA ALA A 315 4.59 -15.81 15.83
C ALA A 315 5.69 -14.73 15.64
N SER A 316 6.19 -14.58 14.39
CA SER A 316 7.14 -13.54 14.04
C SER A 316 6.59 -12.70 12.89
N PHE A 317 6.18 -11.48 13.18
CA PHE A 317 5.46 -10.59 12.27
C PHE A 317 6.31 -9.39 11.86
N TYR A 318 6.23 -9.01 10.59
CA TYR A 318 6.89 -7.81 10.05
C TYR A 318 5.88 -6.92 9.31
N GLY A 319 6.00 -5.61 9.57
CA GLY A 319 5.23 -4.58 8.88
C GLY A 319 4.30 -3.79 9.77
N ILE A 320 3.59 -2.84 9.16
CA ILE A 320 2.73 -1.86 9.81
C ILE A 320 1.29 -2.33 9.68
N ILE A 321 0.66 -2.66 10.80
CA ILE A 321 -0.76 -3.02 10.84
C ILE A 321 -1.58 -1.75 11.05
N MET A 322 -2.49 -1.48 10.15
CA MET A 322 -3.50 -0.42 10.23
C MET A 322 -4.88 -1.10 10.31
N SER A 323 -5.39 -1.28 11.51
CA SER A 323 -6.66 -1.98 11.75
C SER A 323 -7.82 -1.00 11.96
N GLN A 324 -8.97 -1.26 11.32
CA GLN A 324 -10.19 -0.49 11.55
C GLN A 324 -10.80 -0.76 12.92
N THR A 325 -10.51 -1.90 13.51
CA THR A 325 -10.94 -2.24 14.87
C THR A 325 -9.74 -2.48 15.78
N ASP A 326 -9.59 -3.65 16.33
CA ASP A 326 -8.57 -4.03 17.31
C ASP A 326 -7.37 -4.76 16.69
N ILE A 327 -6.29 -4.80 17.44
CA ILE A 327 -5.12 -5.62 17.18
C ILE A 327 -4.84 -6.44 18.44
N THR A 328 -4.79 -7.77 18.31
CA THR A 328 -4.41 -8.66 19.39
C THR A 328 -3.10 -9.37 19.04
N ILE A 329 -2.13 -9.35 19.96
CA ILE A 329 -0.84 -10.03 19.82
C ILE A 329 -0.72 -11.00 20.99
N ALA A 330 -0.64 -12.31 20.68
CA ALA A 330 -0.67 -13.37 21.66
C ALA A 330 0.74 -13.74 22.16
N THR A 331 0.79 -14.37 23.30
CA THR A 331 1.97 -14.68 24.12
C THR A 331 3.21 -15.11 23.34
N GLY A 332 4.34 -14.47 23.65
CA GLY A 332 5.66 -14.83 23.11
C GLY A 332 5.87 -14.46 21.65
N SER A 333 4.98 -13.68 21.06
CA SER A 333 5.13 -13.20 19.70
C SER A 333 6.15 -12.09 19.58
N THR A 334 6.74 -11.97 18.39
CA THR A 334 7.62 -10.86 18.02
C THR A 334 7.03 -10.08 16.87
N MET A 335 7.06 -8.75 16.96
CA MET A 335 6.66 -7.87 15.88
C MET A 335 7.70 -6.81 15.64
N THR A 336 8.19 -6.68 14.40
CA THR A 336 8.96 -5.53 13.94
C THR A 336 8.09 -4.71 13.00
N GLY A 337 7.53 -3.63 13.51
CA GLY A 337 6.54 -2.81 12.80
C GLY A 337 5.79 -1.87 13.73
N LEU A 338 4.63 -1.40 13.30
CA LEU A 338 3.74 -0.56 14.08
C LEU A 338 2.35 -1.19 14.20
N ALA A 339 1.74 -1.11 15.39
CA ALA A 339 0.36 -1.53 15.63
C ALA A 339 -0.54 -0.30 15.78
N LEU A 340 -1.25 0.05 14.70
CA LEU A 340 -2.09 1.25 14.58
C LEU A 340 -3.56 0.82 14.53
N ALA A 341 -4.29 0.96 15.65
CA ALA A 341 -5.66 0.48 15.79
C ALA A 341 -6.68 1.62 15.96
N GLN A 342 -7.76 1.59 15.19
CA GLN A 342 -8.89 2.53 15.39
C GLN A 342 -9.73 2.19 16.63
N SER A 343 -9.47 1.06 17.28
CA SER A 343 -10.04 0.67 18.56
C SER A 343 -8.91 0.40 19.58
N ALA A 344 -8.68 -0.82 19.98
CA ALA A 344 -7.75 -1.20 21.04
C ALA A 344 -6.58 -2.06 20.54
N VAL A 345 -5.48 -2.08 21.31
CA VAL A 345 -4.39 -3.03 21.14
C VAL A 345 -4.23 -3.85 22.43
N THR A 346 -4.29 -5.17 22.28
CA THR A 346 -4.15 -6.12 23.40
C THR A 346 -2.89 -6.97 23.21
N LEU A 347 -2.08 -7.06 24.25
CA LEU A 347 -0.77 -7.72 24.26
C LEU A 347 -0.70 -8.78 25.37
N GLU A 348 0.12 -9.83 25.15
CA GLU A 348 0.30 -10.94 26.09
C GLU A 348 1.77 -11.39 26.15
N ALA A 349 2.60 -10.67 26.90
CA ALA A 349 4.03 -11.01 27.06
C ALA A 349 4.81 -11.07 25.73
N ASP A 350 4.73 -10.02 24.95
CA ASP A 350 5.25 -9.91 23.59
C ASP A 350 6.49 -9.04 23.47
N THR A 351 7.19 -9.14 22.35
CA THR A 351 8.26 -8.21 21.98
C THR A 351 7.89 -7.44 20.73
N ILE A 352 7.72 -6.12 20.85
CA ILE A 352 7.32 -5.25 19.74
C ILE A 352 8.37 -4.15 19.55
N SER A 353 8.89 -4.02 18.36
CA SER A 353 9.89 -3.01 18.01
C SER A 353 9.48 -2.22 16.79
N ALA A 354 9.45 -0.90 16.89
CA ALA A 354 9.38 -0.09 15.68
C ALA A 354 10.63 -0.31 14.82
N PRO A 355 10.52 -0.29 13.48
CA PRO A 355 11.67 -0.28 12.59
C PRO A 355 12.61 0.89 12.95
N SER A 356 13.92 0.66 12.97
CA SER A 356 14.91 1.67 13.38
C SER A 356 14.86 2.95 12.52
N SER A 357 14.49 2.82 11.26
CA SER A 357 14.28 3.94 10.33
C SER A 357 13.12 4.85 10.75
N LEU A 358 12.07 4.30 11.40
CA LEU A 358 10.93 5.08 11.91
C LEU A 358 11.20 5.65 13.31
N LEU A 359 12.06 5.03 14.11
CA LEU A 359 12.48 5.57 15.41
C LEU A 359 13.30 6.85 15.28
N ASN A 360 14.00 7.01 14.15
CA ASN A 360 14.85 8.17 13.84
C ASN A 360 14.19 9.13 12.84
N VAL A 361 12.88 9.05 12.61
CA VAL A 361 12.19 10.05 11.79
C VAL A 361 12.28 11.37 12.55
N THR A 362 13.23 12.21 12.16
CA THR A 362 13.21 13.62 12.50
C THR A 362 11.89 14.16 11.95
N GLN A 363 11.03 14.55 12.85
CA GLN A 363 9.75 15.18 12.51
C GLN A 363 10.03 16.29 11.51
N LYS A 364 9.42 16.22 10.32
CA LYS A 364 9.57 17.28 9.33
C LYS A 364 8.88 18.52 9.89
N ASN A 365 9.68 19.52 10.22
CA ASN A 365 9.19 20.77 10.73
C ASN A 365 9.06 21.79 9.59
N PHE A 366 8.16 22.71 9.78
CA PHE A 366 7.84 23.77 8.83
C PHE A 366 7.85 25.11 9.56
N ASP A 367 8.22 26.17 8.85
CA ASP A 367 8.20 27.51 9.43
C ASP A 367 6.75 27.98 9.63
N VAL A 368 6.47 28.50 10.81
CA VAL A 368 5.27 29.28 11.14
C VAL A 368 5.68 30.72 11.26
N THR A 369 5.38 31.54 10.28
CA THR A 369 5.82 32.94 10.19
C THR A 369 4.69 33.88 10.58
N PHE A 370 4.90 34.63 11.64
CA PHE A 370 4.07 35.78 12.02
C PHE A 370 4.68 37.04 11.41
N THR A 371 3.86 37.84 10.74
CA THR A 371 4.29 39.10 10.14
C THR A 371 3.45 40.25 10.72
N GLU A 372 4.10 41.21 11.39
CA GLU A 372 3.44 42.41 11.88
C GLU A 372 3.26 43.43 10.76
N ILE A 373 2.19 44.22 10.87
CA ILE A 373 1.86 45.34 10.00
C ILE A 373 1.42 46.48 10.88
N GLY A 374 2.00 47.65 10.69
CA GLY A 374 1.57 48.89 11.34
C GLY A 374 2.40 49.36 12.54
N LEU A 375 3.35 48.55 13.04
CA LEU A 375 4.30 49.01 14.04
C LEU A 375 5.38 49.91 13.42
N SER A 376 5.82 50.91 14.17
CA SER A 376 7.00 51.68 13.79
C SER A 376 8.25 50.79 13.84
N THR A 377 9.16 50.97 12.88
CA THR A 377 10.41 50.21 12.81
C THR A 377 11.15 50.19 14.15
N GLY A 378 11.53 49.01 14.63
CA GLY A 378 12.23 48.79 15.89
C GLY A 378 11.33 48.68 17.13
N THR A 379 10.00 48.72 16.97
CA THR A 379 9.06 48.52 18.08
C THR A 379 9.04 47.04 18.50
N PRO A 380 9.24 46.72 19.81
CA PRO A 380 9.20 45.34 20.27
C PRO A 380 7.78 44.75 20.24
N TRP A 381 7.65 43.54 19.74
CA TRP A 381 6.45 42.75 19.81
C TRP A 381 6.76 41.26 20.08
N ASN A 382 5.78 40.50 20.50
CA ASN A 382 5.98 39.15 20.96
C ASN A 382 4.86 38.25 20.42
N VAL A 383 5.20 36.98 20.15
CA VAL A 383 4.24 35.91 19.90
C VAL A 383 4.53 34.79 20.87
N THR A 384 3.49 34.28 21.51
CA THR A 384 3.51 32.99 22.22
C THR A 384 2.78 31.99 21.37
N LEU A 385 3.47 30.92 20.91
CA LEU A 385 2.90 29.81 20.15
C LEU A 385 2.97 28.55 21.00
N SER A 386 1.84 27.99 21.36
CA SER A 386 1.74 26.75 22.19
C SER A 386 2.61 26.78 23.47
N GLY A 387 2.83 27.95 24.04
CA GLY A 387 3.62 28.15 25.27
C GLY A 387 5.06 28.62 25.04
N GLU A 388 5.60 28.51 23.82
CA GLU A 388 6.89 29.10 23.46
C GLU A 388 6.74 30.61 23.18
N LEU A 389 7.55 31.45 23.81
CA LEU A 389 7.54 32.91 23.64
C LEU A 389 8.74 33.36 22.81
N LEU A 390 8.50 33.91 21.63
CA LEU A 390 9.50 34.62 20.84
C LEU A 390 9.21 36.13 20.82
N LYS A 391 10.28 36.92 20.75
CA LYS A 391 10.26 38.38 20.72
C LYS A 391 11.04 38.91 19.53
N SER A 392 10.56 39.97 18.91
CA SER A 392 11.24 40.63 17.80
C SER A 392 11.08 42.12 17.82
N THR A 393 12.00 42.83 17.17
CA THR A 393 11.92 44.25 16.81
C THR A 393 11.90 44.42 15.29
N THR A 394 11.89 43.30 14.56
CA THR A 394 11.70 43.27 13.10
C THR A 394 10.26 42.93 12.78
N SER A 395 9.90 43.01 11.50
CA SER A 395 8.52 42.72 11.04
C SER A 395 8.10 41.25 11.11
N THR A 396 9.01 40.31 11.46
CA THR A 396 8.69 38.89 11.48
C THR A 396 9.15 38.19 12.74
N ILE A 397 8.37 37.15 13.14
CA ILE A 397 8.73 36.15 14.15
C ILE A 397 8.48 34.78 13.50
N ILE A 398 9.44 33.85 13.58
CA ILE A 398 9.37 32.54 12.96
C ILE A 398 9.54 31.46 14.02
N PHE A 399 8.57 30.56 14.11
CA PHE A 399 8.65 29.31 14.85
C PHE A 399 8.90 28.18 13.86
N THR A 400 9.37 27.05 14.34
CA THR A 400 9.63 25.86 13.51
C THR A 400 8.87 24.68 14.11
N GLU A 401 7.72 24.34 13.53
CA GLU A 401 6.75 23.41 14.07
C GLU A 401 6.46 22.25 13.12
N PRO A 402 6.15 21.05 13.64
CA PRO A 402 5.64 19.94 12.83
C PRO A 402 4.21 20.18 12.33
N ASN A 403 3.66 19.22 11.61
CA ASN A 403 2.22 19.23 11.30
C ASN A 403 1.41 19.29 12.60
N GLY A 404 0.42 20.18 12.65
CA GLY A 404 -0.41 20.36 13.82
C GLY A 404 -1.20 21.67 13.76
N THR A 405 -2.05 21.89 14.76
CA THR A 405 -2.75 23.16 14.97
C THR A 405 -2.30 23.78 16.30
N TYR A 406 -1.78 24.97 16.22
CA TYR A 406 -1.10 25.66 17.30
C TYR A 406 -1.87 26.90 17.71
N SER A 407 -2.19 27.04 18.99
CA SER A 407 -2.76 28.27 19.52
C SER A 407 -1.67 29.34 19.72
N TYR A 408 -1.99 30.58 19.39
CA TYR A 408 -1.07 31.69 19.58
C TYR A 408 -1.70 32.87 20.30
N MET A 409 -0.84 33.68 20.90
CA MET A 409 -1.18 34.94 21.48
C MET A 409 -0.09 35.98 21.10
N VAL A 410 -0.53 37.16 20.64
CA VAL A 410 0.35 38.27 20.25
C VAL A 410 0.24 39.39 21.28
N SER A 411 1.35 40.00 21.60
CA SER A 411 1.42 41.17 22.50
C SER A 411 2.53 42.16 22.08
N SER A 412 2.37 43.40 22.47
CA SER A 412 3.39 44.44 22.33
C SER A 412 3.38 45.40 23.55
N ASN A 413 4.38 46.26 23.63
CA ASN A 413 4.43 47.31 24.66
C ASN A 413 3.73 48.61 24.21
N THR A 414 3.07 48.62 23.05
CA THR A 414 2.30 49.76 22.54
C THR A 414 0.86 49.72 23.04
N THR A 415 0.16 50.84 22.88
CA THR A 415 -1.29 50.95 23.16
C THR A 415 -2.13 50.58 21.94
N ASP A 416 -1.52 50.03 20.87
CA ASP A 416 -2.19 49.66 19.64
C ASP A 416 -3.18 48.50 19.85
N SER A 417 -4.26 48.52 19.08
CA SER A 417 -5.15 47.40 18.94
C SER A 417 -4.45 46.34 18.07
N ILE A 418 -4.40 45.10 18.56
CA ILE A 418 -3.76 43.96 17.89
C ILE A 418 -4.85 43.06 17.29
N GLN A 419 -4.77 42.79 15.98
CA GLN A 419 -5.75 41.95 15.28
C GLN A 419 -5.08 41.00 14.29
N PRO A 420 -5.27 39.69 14.44
CA PRO A 420 -5.79 39.01 15.62
C PRO A 420 -4.76 38.99 16.77
N SER A 421 -5.21 39.23 18.01
CA SER A 421 -4.34 39.12 19.20
C SER A 421 -4.20 37.69 19.70
N THR A 422 -5.14 36.83 19.37
CA THR A 422 -5.12 35.37 19.67
C THR A 422 -5.77 34.61 18.53
N GLY A 423 -5.42 33.34 18.37
CA GLY A 423 -5.99 32.50 17.36
C GLY A 423 -5.31 31.13 17.31
N THR A 424 -5.54 30.43 16.20
CA THR A 424 -4.84 29.19 15.89
C THR A 424 -4.23 29.29 14.50
N VAL A 425 -3.07 28.66 14.31
CA VAL A 425 -2.41 28.48 13.02
C VAL A 425 -2.19 26.99 12.79
N SER A 426 -2.45 26.51 11.57
CA SER A 426 -2.30 25.10 11.22
C SER A 426 -1.13 24.91 10.26
N VAL A 427 -0.28 23.94 10.57
CA VAL A 427 0.80 23.43 9.72
C VAL A 427 0.32 22.11 9.13
N ASN A 428 0.24 22.02 7.82
CA ASN A 428 -0.26 20.83 7.10
C ASN A 428 0.63 20.49 5.90
N GLY A 429 1.89 20.10 6.19
CA GLY A 429 2.84 19.71 5.15
C GLY A 429 3.57 20.86 4.48
N GLU A 430 3.21 22.12 4.80
CA GLU A 430 3.73 23.35 4.21
C GLU A 430 3.96 24.41 5.28
N ARG A 431 4.69 25.49 4.92
CA ARG A 431 4.86 26.66 5.78
C ARG A 431 3.52 27.33 6.06
N ALA A 432 3.33 27.79 7.28
CA ALA A 432 2.15 28.54 7.69
C ALA A 432 2.50 30.02 7.93
N TYR A 433 1.56 30.90 7.64
CA TYR A 433 1.73 32.34 7.74
C TYR A 433 0.54 32.95 8.46
N GLN A 434 0.83 33.91 9.34
CA GLN A 434 -0.17 34.71 10.07
C GLN A 434 0.22 36.19 10.04
N ALA A 435 -0.60 36.99 9.36
CA ALA A 435 -0.51 38.42 9.43
C ALA A 435 -1.10 38.92 10.74
N VAL A 436 -0.46 39.90 11.38
CA VAL A 436 -0.90 40.54 12.62
C VAL A 436 -0.88 42.05 12.41
N MET A 437 -2.05 42.67 12.47
CA MET A 437 -2.19 44.11 12.30
C MET A 437 -2.18 44.84 13.64
N PHE A 438 -1.34 45.84 13.73
CA PHE A 438 -1.30 46.81 14.83
C PHE A 438 -1.90 48.12 14.32
N SER A 439 -2.92 48.62 15.02
CA SER A 439 -3.59 49.86 14.66
C SER A 439 -3.74 50.74 15.90
N PRO A 440 -3.64 52.08 15.79
CA PRO A 440 -3.91 52.96 16.92
C PRO A 440 -5.26 52.63 17.56
N ALA A 441 -5.32 52.56 18.88
CA ALA A 441 -6.50 52.09 19.64
C ALA A 441 -7.79 52.91 19.34
N THR A 442 -7.66 54.08 18.76
CA THR A 442 -8.78 54.96 18.34
C THR A 442 -9.25 54.65 16.89
N GLN A 443 -8.53 53.83 16.12
CA GLN A 443 -8.91 53.59 14.74
C GLN A 443 -9.89 52.41 14.65
N LYS A 444 -11.10 52.70 14.15
CA LYS A 444 -12.15 51.70 13.96
C LYS A 444 -11.79 50.77 12.80
N THR A 445 -11.77 49.45 13.05
CA THR A 445 -11.54 48.42 12.04
C THR A 445 -12.84 47.70 11.65
N TYR A 446 -12.85 47.07 10.47
CA TYR A 446 -13.96 46.32 9.89
C TYR A 446 -13.45 45.01 9.36
N SER A 447 -14.25 43.94 9.48
CA SER A 447 -13.87 42.62 9.00
C SER A 447 -13.87 42.56 7.47
N VAL A 448 -12.79 42.09 6.90
CA VAL A 448 -12.72 41.63 5.49
C VAL A 448 -12.55 40.15 5.51
N ALA A 449 -13.57 39.40 5.07
CA ALA A 449 -13.60 37.95 5.06
C ALA A 449 -13.41 37.41 3.64
N PHE A 450 -12.50 36.46 3.49
CA PHE A 450 -12.35 35.64 2.28
C PHE A 450 -12.93 34.29 2.56
N THR A 451 -13.88 33.87 1.73
CA THR A 451 -14.55 32.56 1.87
C THR A 451 -14.25 31.73 0.63
N GLU A 452 -13.60 30.58 0.84
CA GLU A 452 -13.30 29.67 -0.24
C GLU A 452 -14.40 28.61 -0.43
N THR A 453 -14.46 28.12 -1.68
CA THR A 453 -15.25 26.96 -2.09
C THR A 453 -14.45 26.13 -3.11
N GLY A 454 -14.65 24.81 -3.09
CA GLY A 454 -14.06 23.90 -4.07
C GLY A 454 -12.78 23.19 -3.61
N LEU A 455 -12.23 23.50 -2.44
CA LEU A 455 -11.16 22.72 -1.84
C LEU A 455 -11.70 21.57 -1.00
N PRO A 456 -10.99 20.44 -0.96
CA PRO A 456 -11.21 19.40 0.04
C PRO A 456 -11.02 19.94 1.47
N SER A 457 -11.79 19.43 2.42
CA SER A 457 -11.66 19.80 3.83
C SER A 457 -10.23 19.56 4.34
N GLY A 458 -9.68 20.57 5.03
CA GLY A 458 -8.33 20.52 5.59
C GLY A 458 -7.20 20.88 4.62
N MET A 459 -7.51 21.20 3.37
CA MET A 459 -6.48 21.66 2.42
C MET A 459 -6.13 23.13 2.70
N GLN A 460 -4.82 23.40 2.82
CA GLN A 460 -4.32 24.75 3.12
C GLN A 460 -4.40 25.66 1.90
N TRP A 461 -4.87 26.88 2.10
CA TRP A 461 -4.87 27.97 1.14
C TRP A 461 -4.47 29.28 1.83
N GLY A 462 -4.22 30.33 1.07
CA GLY A 462 -3.76 31.58 1.67
C GLY A 462 -4.25 32.84 0.98
N VAL A 463 -4.17 33.95 1.70
CA VAL A 463 -4.41 35.29 1.21
C VAL A 463 -3.20 36.15 1.57
N PHE A 464 -2.55 36.70 0.55
CA PHE A 464 -1.55 37.76 0.71
C PHE A 464 -2.26 39.11 0.61
N MET A 465 -2.20 39.89 1.66
CA MET A 465 -2.84 41.22 1.73
C MET A 465 -1.96 42.18 2.52
N ASP A 466 -1.82 43.42 2.02
CA ASP A 466 -1.11 44.51 2.68
C ASP A 466 0.31 44.15 3.16
N GLY A 467 1.01 43.36 2.34
CA GLY A 467 2.40 42.99 2.62
C GLY A 467 2.59 41.72 3.48
N ALA A 468 1.51 41.08 3.94
CA ALA A 468 1.60 39.87 4.73
C ALA A 468 0.69 38.75 4.22
N MET A 469 1.13 37.49 4.44
CA MET A 469 0.39 36.27 4.12
C MET A 469 -0.35 35.78 5.36
N THR A 470 -1.58 35.34 5.17
CA THR A 470 -2.32 34.51 6.14
C THR A 470 -2.78 33.24 5.46
N THR A 471 -2.52 32.08 6.09
CA THR A 471 -2.94 30.77 5.60
C THR A 471 -3.98 30.14 6.51
N SER A 472 -4.84 29.29 5.96
CA SER A 472 -5.88 28.58 6.70
C SER A 472 -6.15 27.21 6.06
N VAL A 473 -6.59 26.27 6.88
CA VAL A 473 -7.16 24.97 6.44
C VAL A 473 -8.67 24.95 6.54
N SER A 474 -9.27 26.04 7.02
CA SER A 474 -10.72 26.25 7.02
C SER A 474 -11.17 27.04 5.80
N SER A 475 -12.47 27.04 5.54
CA SER A 475 -13.05 27.76 4.40
C SER A 475 -13.05 29.29 4.54
N ASN A 476 -12.47 29.83 5.61
CA ASN A 476 -12.52 31.28 5.86
C ASN A 476 -11.17 31.83 6.33
N ILE A 477 -10.78 32.99 5.78
CA ILE A 477 -9.67 33.82 6.24
C ILE A 477 -10.22 35.24 6.44
N SER A 478 -9.98 35.88 7.58
CA SER A 478 -10.47 37.21 7.86
C SER A 478 -9.39 38.16 8.38
N PHE A 479 -9.50 39.40 7.95
CA PHE A 479 -8.64 40.52 8.37
C PHE A 479 -9.51 41.60 9.02
N ALA A 480 -8.99 42.28 10.05
CA ALA A 480 -9.64 43.45 10.64
C ALA A 480 -8.88 44.70 10.16
N LEU A 481 -9.46 45.44 9.21
CA LEU A 481 -8.81 46.54 8.50
C LEU A 481 -9.54 47.87 8.74
N PRO A 482 -8.84 48.97 8.87
CA PRO A 482 -9.44 50.33 8.87
C PRO A 482 -10.01 50.65 7.47
N ASN A 483 -10.65 51.84 7.39
CA ASN A 483 -11.10 52.32 6.06
C ASN A 483 -9.90 52.47 5.12
N GLY A 484 -10.04 51.96 3.91
CA GLY A 484 -8.96 51.96 2.91
C GLY A 484 -9.29 51.07 1.72
N THR A 485 -8.37 51.01 0.76
CA THR A 485 -8.40 50.09 -0.37
C THR A 485 -7.20 49.18 -0.28
N TYR A 486 -7.44 47.88 -0.25
CA TYR A 486 -6.44 46.84 -0.03
C TYR A 486 -6.36 45.91 -1.21
N SER A 487 -5.18 45.75 -1.79
CA SER A 487 -4.94 44.73 -2.81
C SER A 487 -4.68 43.37 -2.16
N TYR A 488 -5.14 42.31 -2.83
CA TYR A 488 -4.92 40.95 -2.38
C TYR A 488 -4.51 40.02 -3.52
N THR A 489 -3.83 38.94 -3.16
CA THR A 489 -3.54 37.79 -4.03
C THR A 489 -3.86 36.51 -3.28
N ILE A 490 -4.47 35.56 -3.96
CA ILE A 490 -4.83 34.25 -3.41
C ILE A 490 -3.70 33.27 -3.67
N GLU A 491 -3.20 32.66 -2.61
CA GLU A 491 -2.27 31.52 -2.70
C GLU A 491 -3.07 30.24 -2.86
N SER A 492 -2.88 29.57 -4.00
CA SER A 492 -3.60 28.35 -4.36
C SER A 492 -2.81 27.12 -3.95
N PRO A 493 -3.45 26.09 -3.37
CA PRO A 493 -2.83 24.79 -3.19
C PRO A 493 -2.36 24.20 -4.53
N ALA A 494 -1.39 23.28 -4.46
CA ALA A 494 -0.91 22.57 -5.64
C ALA A 494 -2.07 21.95 -6.42
N ASN A 495 -2.05 22.08 -7.75
CA ASN A 495 -3.07 21.57 -8.67
C ASN A 495 -4.43 22.29 -8.66
N TYR A 496 -4.58 23.37 -7.92
CA TYR A 496 -5.80 24.19 -7.92
C TYR A 496 -5.54 25.58 -8.48
N GLY A 497 -6.51 26.11 -9.22
CA GLY A 497 -6.56 27.50 -9.65
C GLY A 497 -7.63 28.27 -8.89
N ALA A 498 -7.29 29.47 -8.40
CA ALA A 498 -8.22 30.35 -7.71
C ALA A 498 -8.91 31.35 -8.65
N SER A 499 -10.17 31.60 -8.46
CA SER A 499 -10.93 32.67 -9.13
C SER A 499 -11.78 33.44 -8.10
N PRO A 500 -11.52 34.76 -7.90
CA PRO A 500 -10.41 35.54 -8.45
C PRO A 500 -9.06 35.11 -7.85
N HIS A 501 -7.98 35.17 -8.65
CA HIS A 501 -6.61 34.95 -8.16
C HIS A 501 -6.05 36.19 -7.45
N SER A 502 -6.45 37.38 -7.85
CA SER A 502 -6.05 38.66 -7.24
C SER A 502 -7.13 39.72 -7.43
N GLY A 503 -7.09 40.78 -6.62
CA GLY A 503 -8.03 41.86 -6.73
C GLY A 503 -7.78 42.97 -5.71
N SER A 504 -8.78 43.80 -5.52
CA SER A 504 -8.79 44.80 -4.44
C SER A 504 -10.13 44.81 -3.71
N VAL A 505 -10.10 45.09 -2.42
CA VAL A 505 -11.28 45.26 -1.56
C VAL A 505 -11.27 46.65 -0.93
N VAL A 506 -12.43 47.32 -0.93
CA VAL A 506 -12.61 48.63 -0.37
C VAL A 506 -13.35 48.51 0.97
N VAL A 507 -12.74 48.98 2.03
CA VAL A 507 -13.33 49.11 3.37
C VAL A 507 -13.78 50.55 3.55
N SER A 508 -15.08 50.80 3.71
CA SER A 508 -15.69 52.11 3.84
C SER A 508 -16.78 52.12 4.90
N GLY A 509 -16.38 51.97 6.17
CA GLY A 509 -17.29 52.01 7.32
C GLY A 509 -18.11 50.72 7.55
N LYS A 510 -17.87 49.66 6.80
CA LYS A 510 -18.56 48.36 6.91
C LYS A 510 -17.65 47.19 6.51
N SER A 511 -17.98 45.99 7.00
CA SER A 511 -17.32 44.74 6.64
C SER A 511 -17.51 44.40 5.14
N ALA A 512 -16.52 43.71 4.58
CA ALA A 512 -16.52 43.25 3.19
C ALA A 512 -16.27 41.74 3.10
N ASN A 513 -16.80 41.11 2.06
CA ASN A 513 -16.58 39.68 1.79
C ASN A 513 -16.06 39.50 0.37
N VAL A 514 -15.13 38.59 0.20
CA VAL A 514 -14.59 38.12 -1.08
C VAL A 514 -14.82 36.61 -1.18
N SER A 515 -15.54 36.19 -2.20
CA SER A 515 -15.72 34.75 -2.47
C SER A 515 -14.61 34.29 -3.43
N VAL A 516 -13.95 33.21 -3.08
CA VAL A 516 -12.87 32.59 -3.86
C VAL A 516 -13.31 31.17 -4.25
N THR A 517 -13.33 30.87 -5.52
CA THR A 517 -13.63 29.53 -6.01
C THR A 517 -12.35 28.86 -6.48
N PHE A 518 -12.04 27.70 -5.92
CA PHE A 518 -10.94 26.87 -6.39
C PHE A 518 -11.43 25.78 -7.32
N THR A 519 -10.73 25.60 -8.43
CA THR A 519 -11.00 24.56 -9.40
C THR A 519 -9.77 23.70 -9.60
N LEU A 520 -9.95 22.37 -9.59
CA LEU A 520 -8.86 21.44 -9.85
C LEU A 520 -8.40 21.59 -11.30
N MET A 521 -7.13 21.89 -11.50
CA MET A 521 -6.54 22.08 -12.83
C MET A 521 -6.48 20.76 -13.57
N LYS A 522 -6.89 20.80 -14.84
CA LYS A 522 -6.82 19.67 -15.75
C LYS A 522 -5.98 20.04 -16.96
N TYR A 523 -5.34 19.04 -17.53
CA TYR A 523 -4.46 19.18 -18.67
C TYR A 523 -4.85 18.17 -19.74
N THR A 524 -4.82 18.61 -21.00
CA THR A 524 -5.23 17.76 -22.12
C THR A 524 -4.20 16.65 -22.36
N VAL A 525 -4.66 15.42 -22.31
CA VAL A 525 -3.91 14.23 -22.71
C VAL A 525 -4.42 13.77 -24.05
N THR A 526 -3.54 13.68 -25.04
CA THR A 526 -3.87 13.24 -26.39
C THR A 526 -3.24 11.89 -26.66
N PHE A 527 -4.06 10.88 -26.88
CA PHE A 527 -3.64 9.57 -27.38
C PHE A 527 -3.64 9.61 -28.91
N THR A 528 -2.53 9.23 -29.53
CA THR A 528 -2.39 9.14 -30.98
C THR A 528 -2.07 7.71 -31.36
N GLU A 529 -2.95 7.07 -32.13
CA GLU A 529 -2.74 5.72 -32.61
C GLU A 529 -1.95 5.70 -33.92
N THR A 530 -1.18 4.66 -34.13
CA THR A 530 -0.48 4.32 -35.36
C THR A 530 -0.44 2.81 -35.54
N GLY A 531 -0.54 2.36 -36.79
CA GLY A 531 -0.42 0.94 -37.14
C GLY A 531 -1.75 0.22 -37.36
N LEU A 532 -2.90 0.84 -37.04
CA LEU A 532 -4.21 0.30 -37.41
C LEU A 532 -4.59 0.74 -38.83
N PRO A 533 -5.17 -0.15 -39.67
CA PRO A 533 -5.77 0.20 -40.94
C PRO A 533 -6.99 1.12 -40.75
N SER A 534 -7.29 1.89 -41.80
CA SER A 534 -8.52 2.72 -41.86
C SER A 534 -9.76 1.85 -41.59
N GLY A 535 -10.63 2.33 -40.69
CA GLY A 535 -11.87 1.63 -40.30
C GLY A 535 -11.76 0.67 -39.10
N ILE A 536 -10.56 0.42 -38.56
CA ILE A 536 -10.39 -0.32 -37.32
C ILE A 536 -10.41 0.68 -36.14
N ALA A 537 -11.31 0.45 -35.19
CA ALA A 537 -11.45 1.30 -34.01
C ALA A 537 -10.38 0.98 -32.95
N CYS A 538 -9.78 2.04 -32.40
CA CYS A 538 -8.93 1.99 -31.21
C CYS A 538 -9.76 2.26 -29.95
N TYR A 539 -9.56 1.47 -28.90
CA TYR A 539 -10.18 1.65 -27.59
C TYR A 539 -9.09 1.90 -26.56
N VAL A 540 -9.21 2.99 -25.84
CA VAL A 540 -8.34 3.28 -24.69
C VAL A 540 -9.17 3.15 -23.42
N ASN A 541 -8.79 2.22 -22.55
CA ASN A 541 -9.46 1.95 -21.28
C ASN A 541 -8.53 2.31 -20.14
N SER A 542 -9.08 2.95 -19.13
CA SER A 542 -8.40 3.18 -17.86
C SER A 542 -9.44 3.22 -16.76
N THR A 543 -9.29 2.35 -15.76
CA THR A 543 -10.15 2.32 -14.57
C THR A 543 -10.01 3.57 -13.71
N GLN A 544 -8.84 4.22 -13.75
CA GLN A 544 -8.57 5.47 -13.01
C GLN A 544 -9.28 6.68 -13.63
N ILE A 545 -9.50 6.63 -14.95
CA ILE A 545 -10.09 7.76 -15.72
C ILE A 545 -11.60 7.56 -15.87
N GLY A 546 -12.12 6.35 -15.60
CA GLY A 546 -13.52 6.01 -15.81
C GLY A 546 -13.93 6.05 -17.29
N PHE A 547 -12.96 5.96 -18.21
CA PHE A 547 -13.16 6.08 -19.64
C PHE A 547 -13.07 4.72 -20.32
N SER A 548 -14.06 4.44 -21.15
CA SER A 548 -14.11 3.31 -22.08
C SER A 548 -14.77 3.83 -23.36
N GLY A 549 -13.99 4.13 -24.39
CA GLY A 549 -14.51 4.70 -25.62
C GLY A 549 -13.84 4.19 -26.87
N ALA A 550 -14.66 3.88 -27.88
CA ALA A 550 -14.21 3.61 -29.24
C ALA A 550 -13.95 4.93 -29.97
N GLN A 551 -12.81 5.04 -30.65
CA GLN A 551 -12.52 6.16 -31.52
C GLN A 551 -12.30 5.66 -32.95
N SER A 552 -13.03 6.25 -33.86
CA SER A 552 -12.79 6.12 -35.32
C SER A 552 -11.95 7.32 -35.79
N GLY A 553 -10.64 7.27 -35.53
CA GLY A 553 -9.75 8.37 -35.91
C GLY A 553 -8.36 8.19 -35.26
N SER A 554 -7.35 8.90 -35.78
CA SER A 554 -5.96 8.73 -35.37
C SER A 554 -5.61 9.37 -34.02
N SER A 555 -6.52 10.13 -33.38
CA SER A 555 -6.25 10.75 -32.07
C SER A 555 -7.49 10.92 -31.21
N TYR A 556 -7.31 10.89 -29.91
CA TYR A 556 -8.31 11.11 -28.88
C TYR A 556 -7.73 11.96 -27.74
N SER A 557 -8.47 12.96 -27.28
CA SER A 557 -8.03 13.85 -26.19
C SER A 557 -9.00 13.83 -25.02
N ILE A 558 -8.46 13.89 -23.80
CA ILE A 558 -9.19 13.96 -22.54
C ILE A 558 -8.45 14.88 -21.56
N ASP A 559 -9.19 15.62 -20.75
CA ASP A 559 -8.60 16.49 -19.73
C ASP A 559 -8.48 15.78 -18.40
N LEU A 560 -7.25 15.62 -17.90
CA LEU A 560 -6.89 14.88 -16.70
C LEU A 560 -6.12 15.74 -15.71
N THR A 561 -6.23 15.39 -14.44
CA THR A 561 -5.50 16.05 -13.35
C THR A 561 -4.05 15.57 -13.26
N ASN A 562 -3.22 16.29 -12.53
CA ASN A 562 -1.84 15.89 -12.28
C ASN A 562 -1.79 14.61 -11.45
N THR A 563 -1.37 13.52 -12.08
CA THR A 563 -1.01 12.24 -11.46
C THR A 563 -0.46 11.30 -12.54
N THR A 564 -0.04 10.10 -12.13
CA THR A 564 0.34 9.03 -13.07
C THR A 564 -0.87 8.14 -13.33
N TYR A 565 -1.16 7.92 -14.60
CA TYR A 565 -2.27 7.10 -15.07
C TYR A 565 -1.75 5.84 -15.76
N SER A 566 -2.43 4.73 -15.54
CA SER A 566 -2.26 3.51 -16.33
C SER A 566 -3.37 3.39 -17.38
N TYR A 567 -3.06 2.87 -18.54
CA TYR A 567 -4.02 2.65 -19.61
C TYR A 567 -3.80 1.30 -20.28
N THR A 568 -4.87 0.80 -20.89
CA THR A 568 -4.89 -0.32 -21.81
C THR A 568 -5.48 0.16 -23.12
N ALA A 569 -4.74 0.03 -24.22
CA ALA A 569 -5.26 0.30 -25.56
C ALA A 569 -5.45 -1.00 -26.33
N SER A 570 -6.60 -1.17 -26.96
CA SER A 570 -6.97 -2.35 -27.75
C SER A 570 -7.68 -1.94 -29.04
N SER A 571 -7.74 -2.83 -30.00
CA SER A 571 -8.55 -2.65 -31.20
C SER A 571 -9.74 -3.59 -31.25
N ASN A 572 -10.75 -3.31 -32.08
CA ASN A 572 -11.83 -4.24 -32.35
C ASN A 572 -11.40 -5.42 -33.23
N ASP A 573 -10.21 -5.37 -33.82
CA ASP A 573 -9.57 -6.49 -34.53
C ASP A 573 -8.58 -7.19 -33.61
N LYS A 574 -8.89 -8.41 -33.21
CA LYS A 574 -8.08 -9.25 -32.31
C LYS A 574 -6.73 -9.68 -32.87
N SER A 575 -6.46 -9.40 -34.17
CA SER A 575 -5.16 -9.64 -34.78
C SER A 575 -4.10 -8.57 -34.40
N TYR A 576 -4.49 -7.57 -33.64
CA TYR A 576 -3.58 -6.55 -33.13
C TYR A 576 -3.36 -6.67 -31.63
N HIS A 577 -2.10 -6.56 -31.23
CA HIS A 577 -1.70 -6.69 -29.82
C HIS A 577 -2.29 -5.59 -28.95
N GLN A 578 -2.78 -5.98 -27.77
CA GLN A 578 -3.18 -5.03 -26.73
C GLN A 578 -1.94 -4.31 -26.16
N ILE A 579 -2.02 -2.99 -26.04
CA ILE A 579 -0.94 -2.15 -25.50
C ILE A 579 -1.30 -1.75 -24.07
N ASN A 580 -0.41 -2.00 -23.13
CA ASN A 580 -0.51 -1.49 -21.76
C ASN A 580 0.59 -0.48 -21.51
N GLY A 581 0.29 0.61 -20.83
CA GLY A 581 1.26 1.65 -20.54
C GLY A 581 0.86 2.53 -19.37
N THR A 582 1.78 3.42 -19.03
CA THR A 582 1.56 4.48 -18.03
C THR A 582 2.04 5.81 -18.62
N PHE A 583 1.43 6.90 -18.18
CA PHE A 583 1.89 8.26 -18.44
C PHE A 583 1.63 9.13 -17.21
N SER A 584 2.39 10.22 -17.08
CA SER A 584 2.23 11.18 -15.98
C SER A 584 1.81 12.54 -16.54
N VAL A 585 0.80 13.12 -15.91
CA VAL A 585 0.39 14.52 -16.12
C VAL A 585 1.06 15.35 -15.01
N SER A 586 1.83 16.36 -15.39
CA SER A 586 2.63 17.18 -14.48
C SER A 586 2.64 18.65 -14.89
N GLY A 587 1.47 19.29 -14.87
CA GLY A 587 1.32 20.72 -15.12
C GLY A 587 1.30 21.15 -16.58
N HIS A 588 1.25 20.21 -17.53
CA HIS A 588 1.19 20.49 -18.96
C HIS A 588 0.48 19.37 -19.74
N SER A 589 0.07 19.68 -20.97
CA SER A 589 -0.54 18.69 -21.87
C SER A 589 0.44 17.56 -22.21
N VAL A 590 -0.07 16.34 -22.35
CA VAL A 590 0.70 15.11 -22.57
C VAL A 590 0.24 14.45 -23.87
N SER A 591 1.19 13.96 -24.68
CA SER A 591 0.91 13.14 -25.85
C SER A 591 1.36 11.70 -25.62
N VAL A 592 0.46 10.74 -25.81
CA VAL A 592 0.72 9.31 -25.66
C VAL A 592 0.58 8.64 -27.03
N SER A 593 1.66 8.05 -27.53
CA SER A 593 1.65 7.33 -28.80
C SER A 593 1.31 5.85 -28.60
N LEU A 594 0.30 5.35 -29.32
CA LEU A 594 -0.18 3.97 -29.30
C LEU A 594 0.22 3.31 -30.62
N LYS A 595 1.26 2.48 -30.60
CA LYS A 595 1.73 1.77 -31.79
C LYS A 595 1.21 0.34 -31.80
N PHE A 596 0.19 0.06 -32.63
CA PHE A 596 -0.35 -1.29 -32.80
C PHE A 596 0.49 -2.13 -33.76
N VAL A 597 0.69 -3.40 -33.43
CA VAL A 597 1.40 -4.37 -34.23
C VAL A 597 0.45 -5.54 -34.54
N ASN A 598 0.40 -5.94 -35.79
CA ASN A 598 -0.43 -7.05 -36.24
C ASN A 598 0.27 -8.39 -35.95
N ASP A 599 -0.35 -9.23 -35.14
CA ASP A 599 0.18 -10.55 -34.74
C ASP A 599 0.12 -11.59 -35.88
N VAL A 600 -0.77 -11.39 -36.86
CA VAL A 600 -0.96 -12.32 -37.98
C VAL A 600 0.08 -12.11 -39.08
N LYS A 601 0.69 -10.94 -39.15
CA LYS A 601 1.84 -10.67 -40.03
C LYS A 601 3.15 -11.15 -39.41
N LYS A 602 3.23 -12.36 -38.90
CA LYS A 602 4.48 -13.08 -38.80
C LYS A 602 5.02 -13.21 -40.23
N PRO A 603 6.24 -12.73 -40.55
CA PRO A 603 6.76 -12.97 -41.88
C PRO A 603 6.72 -14.46 -42.12
N SER A 604 5.97 -14.84 -43.14
CA SER A 604 5.94 -16.23 -43.60
C SER A 604 7.37 -16.67 -43.84
N VAL A 605 7.73 -17.74 -43.13
CA VAL A 605 8.82 -18.65 -43.45
C VAL A 605 10.01 -17.94 -44.14
N VAL A 606 11.04 -17.66 -43.37
CA VAL A 606 12.38 -17.54 -43.97
C VAL A 606 12.56 -18.81 -44.77
N SER A 607 12.56 -18.72 -46.11
CA SER A 607 12.86 -19.88 -46.96
C SER A 607 14.23 -20.39 -46.50
N ASN A 608 14.43 -21.70 -46.59
CA ASN A 608 15.73 -22.30 -46.23
C ASN A 608 16.93 -21.61 -46.87
N ASP A 609 16.71 -20.85 -48.00
CA ASP A 609 17.74 -20.07 -48.68
C ASP A 609 18.34 -18.95 -47.86
N TYR A 610 17.57 -18.30 -46.91
CA TYR A 610 18.12 -17.30 -45.99
C TYR A 610 18.98 -17.93 -44.88
N LEU A 611 18.71 -19.17 -44.50
CA LEU A 611 19.53 -19.89 -43.53
C LEU A 611 20.93 -20.17 -44.08
N TYR A 612 21.03 -20.47 -45.39
CA TYR A 612 22.31 -20.67 -46.07
C TYR A 612 23.11 -19.35 -46.21
N ILE A 613 22.45 -18.21 -46.43
CA ILE A 613 23.11 -16.89 -46.50
C ILE A 613 23.66 -16.48 -45.13
N ILE A 614 22.90 -16.69 -44.03
CA ILE A 614 23.37 -16.38 -42.67
C ILE A 614 24.50 -17.34 -42.27
N ALA A 615 24.40 -18.62 -42.59
CA ALA A 615 25.46 -19.59 -42.36
C ALA A 615 26.71 -19.26 -43.18
N GLY A 616 26.57 -18.81 -44.45
CA GLY A 616 27.66 -18.38 -45.30
C GLY A 616 28.37 -17.13 -44.77
N VAL A 617 27.64 -16.15 -44.25
CA VAL A 617 28.19 -14.92 -43.66
C VAL A 617 28.93 -15.22 -42.34
N ILE A 618 28.40 -16.13 -41.48
CA ILE A 618 29.09 -16.53 -40.25
C ILE A 618 30.37 -17.28 -40.55
N VAL A 619 30.41 -18.15 -41.57
CA VAL A 619 31.63 -18.85 -41.99
C VAL A 619 32.64 -17.86 -42.59
N ALA A 620 32.21 -16.86 -43.39
CA ALA A 620 33.08 -15.83 -43.95
C ALA A 620 33.68 -14.93 -42.85
N VAL A 621 32.88 -14.53 -41.83
CA VAL A 621 33.38 -13.73 -40.70
C VAL A 621 34.36 -14.53 -39.82
N ALA A 622 34.10 -15.83 -39.62
CA ALA A 622 35.01 -16.72 -38.91
C ALA A 622 36.35 -16.93 -39.66
N ALA A 623 36.30 -17.05 -41.00
CA ALA A 623 37.48 -17.15 -41.84
C ALA A 623 38.33 -15.88 -41.85
N ILE A 624 37.68 -14.68 -41.86
CA ILE A 624 38.38 -13.39 -41.76
C ILE A 624 38.98 -13.20 -40.36
N GLY A 625 38.26 -13.61 -39.29
CA GLY A 625 38.76 -13.57 -37.91
C GLY A 625 39.99 -14.47 -37.70
N ALA A 626 39.95 -15.67 -38.25
CA ALA A 626 41.09 -16.63 -38.18
C ALA A 626 42.29 -16.15 -38.99
N GLY A 627 42.05 -15.54 -40.17
CA GLY A 627 43.12 -14.94 -40.99
C GLY A 627 43.79 -13.75 -40.30
N ALA A 628 43.04 -12.86 -39.64
CA ALA A 628 43.52 -11.72 -38.87
C ALA A 628 44.36 -12.18 -37.65
N PHE A 629 43.88 -13.23 -36.95
CA PHE A 629 44.61 -13.79 -35.79
C PHE A 629 45.97 -14.42 -36.18
N LEU A 630 46.05 -15.09 -37.36
CA LEU A 630 47.28 -15.64 -37.89
C LEU A 630 48.26 -14.54 -38.37
N ILE A 631 47.80 -13.42 -38.91
CA ILE A 631 48.63 -12.28 -39.33
C ILE A 631 49.19 -11.55 -38.09
N ILE A 632 48.40 -11.39 -37.03
CA ILE A 632 48.86 -10.76 -35.78
C ILE A 632 49.90 -11.66 -35.07
N ARG A 633 49.70 -12.98 -35.06
CA ARG A 633 50.67 -13.91 -34.45
C ARG A 633 52.02 -13.97 -35.21
N LYS A 634 52.03 -13.68 -36.55
CA LYS A 634 53.24 -13.61 -37.35
C LYS A 634 54.03 -12.28 -37.20
N ARG A 635 53.37 -11.21 -36.65
CA ARG A 635 54.03 -9.91 -36.39
C ARG A 635 54.60 -9.73 -34.98
N VAL A 636 54.30 -10.65 -34.05
CA VAL A 636 54.77 -10.60 -32.66
C VAL A 636 55.98 -11.54 -32.45
N SER A 637 56.39 -12.30 -33.49
CA SER A 637 57.56 -13.18 -33.44
C SER A 637 58.67 -12.79 -34.43
N LYS A 638 58.88 -11.47 -34.59
CA LYS A 638 60.08 -10.92 -35.17
C LYS A 638 60.58 -9.74 -34.33
#